data_99e716d4791a793aa3d5cfd379b4baf7
#
_entry.id   99e716d4791a793aa3d5cfd379b4baf7
#
_cell.length_a   1.000
_cell.length_b   1.000
_cell.length_c   1.000
_cell.angle_alpha   90.00
_cell.angle_beta   90.00
_cell.angle_gamma   90.00
#
_symmetry.space_group_name_H-M   'P 1'
#
loop_
_entity.id
_entity.type
_entity.pdbx_description
1 polymer ?
#
loop_
_entity_poly.entity_id
_entity_poly.type
_entity_poly.pdbx_seq_one_letter_code
_entity_poly.pdbx_strand_id
1 'polypeptide(L)'
;MHSPASPVGVAPGDDLSALAWVHGELRRSLETAHKALRRHLREAEAARGSDVDGVDPSLLRSARTQIHQGVGALELVGMPRVANVLRAGEAAAQRLVARPALADAAAVETIERVSFAVLDFIARQLAGKPVSPVMLFPQYRAVQQLAGADRIHPADLWPLDFQWRELPAEPGVTPRASDADARGVMEGLVLALMRGADRGMLTATSDFCAELGAGARGEFGIENPG
;
A
#
# COMPACT_ATOMS: atom_id res chain seq x y z
N MET A 1 -38.86 -10.62 -15.02
CA MET A 1 -37.90 -11.66 -14.63
C MET A 1 -36.57 -11.32 -15.30
N HIS A 2 -35.72 -10.54 -14.64
CA HIS A 2 -34.34 -10.25 -15.08
C HIS A 2 -33.43 -10.81 -14.01
N SER A 3 -32.69 -11.87 -14.37
CA SER A 3 -31.62 -12.42 -13.54
C SER A 3 -30.50 -11.37 -13.41
N PRO A 4 -29.99 -11.10 -12.21
CA PRO A 4 -28.77 -10.30 -12.07
C PRO A 4 -27.58 -11.13 -12.56
N ALA A 5 -26.79 -10.54 -13.47
CA ALA A 5 -25.53 -11.10 -13.92
C ALA A 5 -24.61 -11.27 -12.71
N SER A 6 -24.27 -12.51 -12.40
CA SER A 6 -23.25 -12.85 -11.40
C SER A 6 -21.91 -12.23 -11.82
N PRO A 7 -21.14 -11.61 -10.90
CA PRO A 7 -19.77 -11.25 -11.20
C PRO A 7 -19.00 -12.53 -11.55
N VAL A 8 -18.26 -12.49 -12.63
CA VAL A 8 -17.36 -13.56 -13.06
C VAL A 8 -16.34 -13.75 -11.94
N GLY A 9 -16.64 -14.65 -11.02
CA GLY A 9 -15.70 -15.09 -9.99
C GLY A 9 -14.65 -15.93 -10.65
N VAL A 10 -13.43 -15.41 -10.73
CA VAL A 10 -12.24 -16.21 -11.00
C VAL A 10 -12.17 -17.29 -9.93
N ALA A 11 -12.06 -18.54 -10.34
CA ALA A 11 -12.06 -19.66 -9.40
C ALA A 11 -10.84 -19.55 -8.45
N PRO A 12 -11.00 -19.69 -7.13
CA PRO A 12 -9.92 -19.46 -6.15
C PRO A 12 -8.72 -20.39 -6.28
N GLY A 13 -8.79 -21.43 -7.12
CA GLY A 13 -7.70 -22.38 -7.33
C GLY A 13 -6.61 -21.88 -8.30
N ASP A 14 -6.98 -21.11 -9.33
CA ASP A 14 -6.03 -20.66 -10.36
C ASP A 14 -5.14 -19.52 -9.84
N ASP A 15 -5.68 -18.64 -8.98
CA ASP A 15 -4.94 -17.52 -8.41
C ASP A 15 -3.83 -17.97 -7.46
N LEU A 16 -4.02 -19.04 -6.68
CA LEU A 16 -3.01 -19.55 -5.76
C LEU A 16 -1.85 -20.23 -6.49
N SER A 17 -2.10 -20.86 -7.62
CA SER A 17 -1.04 -21.49 -8.45
C SER A 17 -0.16 -20.42 -9.08
N ALA A 18 -0.75 -19.36 -9.63
CA ALA A 18 -0.03 -18.22 -10.18
C ALA A 18 0.79 -17.52 -9.09
N LEU A 19 0.20 -17.31 -7.91
CA LEU A 19 0.86 -16.69 -6.77
C LEU A 19 2.03 -17.55 -6.25
N ALA A 20 1.89 -18.87 -6.20
CA ALA A 20 2.95 -19.78 -5.79
C ALA A 20 4.14 -19.73 -6.77
N TRP A 21 3.85 -19.71 -8.08
CA TRP A 21 4.89 -19.55 -9.10
C TRP A 21 5.63 -18.20 -8.96
N VAL A 22 4.88 -17.10 -8.84
CA VAL A 22 5.44 -15.75 -8.64
C VAL A 22 6.26 -15.68 -7.36
N HIS A 23 5.83 -16.31 -6.26
CA HIS A 23 6.61 -16.36 -5.01
C HIS A 23 7.99 -17.01 -5.22
N GLY A 24 8.05 -18.09 -5.98
CA GLY A 24 9.32 -18.77 -6.31
C GLY A 24 10.24 -17.91 -7.17
N GLU A 25 9.69 -17.24 -8.19
CA GLU A 25 10.44 -16.36 -9.08
C GLU A 25 10.93 -15.09 -8.37
N LEU A 26 10.03 -14.47 -7.60
CA LEU A 26 10.34 -13.29 -6.79
C LEU A 26 11.48 -13.57 -5.79
N ARG A 27 11.45 -14.74 -5.14
CA ARG A 27 12.54 -15.15 -4.23
C ARG A 27 13.89 -15.17 -4.96
N ARG A 28 13.98 -15.80 -6.13
CA ARG A 28 15.23 -15.88 -6.92
C ARG A 28 15.72 -14.49 -7.34
N SER A 29 14.80 -13.64 -7.80
CA SER A 29 15.10 -12.28 -8.23
C SER A 29 15.62 -11.44 -7.06
N LEU A 30 14.96 -11.47 -5.91
CA LEU A 30 15.37 -10.73 -4.72
C LEU A 30 16.68 -11.27 -4.12
N GLU A 31 16.92 -12.58 -4.13
CA GLU A 31 18.21 -13.14 -3.73
C GLU A 31 19.35 -12.66 -4.63
N THR A 32 19.10 -12.51 -5.93
CA THR A 32 20.08 -11.96 -6.88
C THR A 32 20.34 -10.48 -6.58
N ALA A 33 19.29 -9.70 -6.29
CA ALA A 33 19.42 -8.30 -5.86
C ALA A 33 20.26 -8.17 -4.58
N HIS A 34 19.98 -8.99 -3.56
CA HIS A 34 20.73 -8.96 -2.29
C HIS A 34 22.21 -9.30 -2.48
N LYS A 35 22.52 -10.32 -3.31
CA LYS A 35 23.91 -10.66 -3.64
C LYS A 35 24.63 -9.49 -4.29
N ALA A 36 23.96 -8.77 -5.20
CA ALA A 36 24.55 -7.60 -5.86
C ALA A 36 24.77 -6.45 -4.86
N LEU A 37 23.81 -6.16 -3.99
CA LEU A 37 23.94 -5.13 -2.95
C LEU A 37 25.09 -5.42 -1.98
N ARG A 38 25.15 -6.64 -1.46
CA ARG A 38 26.24 -7.06 -0.54
C ARG A 38 27.59 -7.09 -1.22
N ARG A 39 27.64 -7.45 -2.50
CA ARG A 39 28.90 -7.39 -3.25
C ARG A 39 29.36 -5.94 -3.43
N HIS A 40 28.46 -5.02 -3.75
CA HIS A 40 28.78 -3.60 -3.84
C HIS A 40 29.37 -3.06 -2.52
N LEU A 41 28.76 -3.44 -1.36
CA LEU A 41 29.31 -3.04 -0.05
C LEU A 41 30.75 -3.51 0.13
N ARG A 42 31.05 -4.77 -0.15
CA ARG A 42 32.40 -5.31 -0.02
C ARG A 42 33.39 -4.61 -0.92
N GLU A 43 32.99 -4.32 -2.17
CA GLU A 43 33.86 -3.60 -3.12
C GLU A 43 34.06 -2.15 -2.67
N ALA A 44 33.03 -1.49 -2.12
CA ALA A 44 33.14 -0.15 -1.57
C ALA A 44 34.05 -0.08 -0.31
N GLU A 45 33.95 -1.10 0.54
CA GLU A 45 34.86 -1.20 1.73
C GLU A 45 36.31 -1.44 1.31
N ALA A 46 36.56 -2.30 0.34
CA ALA A 46 37.90 -2.56 -0.18
C ALA A 46 38.50 -1.31 -0.88
N ALA A 47 37.66 -0.55 -1.62
CA ALA A 47 38.10 0.68 -2.28
C ALA A 47 38.50 1.81 -1.32
N ARG A 48 37.86 1.88 -0.13
CA ARG A 48 38.24 2.88 0.91
C ARG A 48 39.67 2.70 1.43
N GLY A 49 40.24 1.52 1.28
CA GLY A 49 41.64 1.20 1.66
C GLY A 49 42.65 1.35 0.52
N SER A 50 42.23 1.70 -0.68
CA SER A 50 43.04 1.84 -1.87
C SER A 50 42.76 3.18 -2.58
N ASP A 51 43.75 3.74 -3.23
CA ASP A 51 43.67 5.03 -3.97
C ASP A 51 42.86 4.94 -5.27
N VAL A 52 41.81 4.09 -5.30
CA VAL A 52 41.00 3.85 -6.48
C VAL A 52 39.78 4.77 -6.44
N ASP A 53 39.69 5.67 -7.42
CA ASP A 53 38.57 6.55 -7.65
C ASP A 53 37.30 5.76 -8.03
N GLY A 54 36.34 5.70 -7.09
CA GLY A 54 34.92 5.36 -7.34
C GLY A 54 34.61 3.89 -7.56
N VAL A 55 33.66 3.34 -6.77
CA VAL A 55 33.10 2.01 -7.01
C VAL A 55 32.02 2.11 -8.11
N ASP A 56 32.10 1.23 -9.11
CA ASP A 56 31.10 1.16 -10.20
C ASP A 56 29.70 0.87 -9.64
N PRO A 57 28.69 1.72 -9.94
CA PRO A 57 27.33 1.51 -9.49
C PRO A 57 26.56 0.43 -10.29
N SER A 58 27.23 -0.35 -11.15
CA SER A 58 26.59 -1.40 -11.98
C SER A 58 25.87 -2.45 -11.13
N LEU A 59 26.44 -2.82 -9.97
CA LEU A 59 25.81 -3.76 -9.04
C LEU A 59 24.53 -3.19 -8.41
N LEU A 60 24.52 -1.90 -8.09
CA LEU A 60 23.32 -1.21 -7.59
C LEU A 60 22.22 -1.15 -8.66
N ARG A 61 22.61 -0.87 -9.93
CA ARG A 61 21.67 -0.89 -11.06
C ARG A 61 21.09 -2.29 -11.28
N SER A 62 21.93 -3.32 -11.21
CA SER A 62 21.51 -4.72 -11.32
C SER A 62 20.50 -5.06 -10.22
N ALA A 63 20.80 -4.72 -8.96
CA ALA A 63 19.89 -4.95 -7.84
C ALA A 63 18.54 -4.24 -8.06
N ARG A 64 18.56 -2.96 -8.45
CA ARG A 64 17.33 -2.21 -8.78
C ARG A 64 16.51 -2.92 -9.86
N THR A 65 17.14 -3.37 -10.95
CA THR A 65 16.46 -4.08 -12.05
C THR A 65 15.78 -5.34 -11.57
N GLN A 66 16.42 -6.12 -10.70
CA GLN A 66 15.83 -7.33 -10.12
C GLN A 66 14.63 -7.01 -9.22
N ILE A 67 14.71 -5.94 -8.43
CA ILE A 67 13.57 -5.48 -7.60
C ILE A 67 12.42 -5.02 -8.50
N HIS A 68 12.69 -4.26 -9.55
CA HIS A 68 11.70 -3.81 -10.54
C HIS A 68 10.94 -4.97 -11.20
N GLN A 69 11.64 -6.04 -11.58
CA GLN A 69 10.99 -7.25 -12.11
C GLN A 69 10.03 -7.87 -11.09
N GLY A 70 10.41 -7.86 -9.81
CA GLY A 70 9.54 -8.31 -8.72
C GLY A 70 8.29 -7.45 -8.55
N VAL A 71 8.40 -6.13 -8.71
CA VAL A 71 7.24 -5.22 -8.69
C VAL A 71 6.24 -5.60 -9.78
N GLY A 72 6.71 -5.74 -11.03
CA GLY A 72 5.85 -6.12 -12.15
C GLY A 72 5.18 -7.50 -11.95
N ALA A 73 5.91 -8.48 -11.41
CA ALA A 73 5.36 -9.79 -11.13
C ALA A 73 4.22 -9.74 -10.09
N LEU A 74 4.34 -8.92 -9.05
CA LEU A 74 3.29 -8.72 -8.04
C LEU A 74 2.05 -8.01 -8.61
N GLU A 75 2.24 -7.07 -9.52
CA GLU A 75 1.12 -6.39 -10.20
C GLU A 75 0.33 -7.36 -11.09
N LEU A 76 1.04 -8.22 -11.83
CA LEU A 76 0.42 -9.22 -12.72
C LEU A 76 -0.46 -10.23 -11.96
N VAL A 77 -0.13 -10.55 -10.70
CA VAL A 77 -0.94 -11.46 -9.87
C VAL A 77 -1.95 -10.72 -8.98
N GLY A 78 -2.22 -9.44 -9.27
CA GLY A 78 -3.26 -8.68 -8.57
C GLY A 78 -2.91 -8.25 -7.15
N MET A 79 -1.62 -8.08 -6.83
CA MET A 79 -1.14 -7.65 -5.51
C MET A 79 -0.57 -6.21 -5.50
N PRO A 80 -1.31 -5.19 -5.99
CA PRO A 80 -0.77 -3.84 -6.19
C PRO A 80 -0.30 -3.17 -4.89
N ARG A 81 -0.91 -3.48 -3.74
CA ARG A 81 -0.51 -2.90 -2.45
C ARG A 81 0.81 -3.49 -1.94
N VAL A 82 1.04 -4.77 -2.18
CA VAL A 82 2.33 -5.43 -1.88
C VAL A 82 3.40 -4.98 -2.87
N ALA A 83 3.03 -4.81 -4.16
CA ALA A 83 3.90 -4.22 -5.17
C ALA A 83 4.35 -2.80 -4.78
N ASN A 84 3.50 -1.98 -4.15
CA ASN A 84 3.88 -0.65 -3.64
C ASN A 84 4.99 -0.72 -2.59
N VAL A 85 4.98 -1.73 -1.73
CA VAL A 85 6.05 -1.93 -0.74
C VAL A 85 7.38 -2.22 -1.43
N LEU A 86 7.36 -3.10 -2.43
CA LEU A 86 8.58 -3.44 -3.18
C LEU A 86 9.03 -2.30 -4.10
N ARG A 87 8.10 -1.50 -4.64
CA ARG A 87 8.39 -0.27 -5.41
C ARG A 87 9.10 0.77 -4.55
N ALA A 88 8.77 0.88 -3.28
CA ALA A 88 9.52 1.71 -2.34
C ALA A 88 10.97 1.21 -2.18
N GLY A 89 11.18 -0.11 -2.18
CA GLY A 89 12.51 -0.73 -2.22
C GLY A 89 13.27 -0.40 -3.51
N GLU A 90 12.59 -0.42 -4.65
CA GLU A 90 13.17 0.00 -5.94
C GLU A 90 13.60 1.48 -5.91
N ALA A 91 12.74 2.37 -5.38
CA ALA A 91 13.05 3.80 -5.25
C ALA A 91 14.27 4.03 -4.33
N ALA A 92 14.38 3.28 -3.23
CA ALA A 92 15.55 3.32 -2.36
C ALA A 92 16.80 2.85 -3.12
N ALA A 93 16.75 1.73 -3.84
CA ALA A 93 17.86 1.25 -4.66
C ALA A 93 18.24 2.26 -5.74
N GLN A 94 17.28 2.93 -6.39
CA GLN A 94 17.54 4.00 -7.34
C GLN A 94 18.26 5.19 -6.70
N ARG A 95 17.90 5.55 -5.46
CA ARG A 95 18.62 6.60 -4.72
C ARG A 95 20.06 6.22 -4.45
N LEU A 96 20.34 4.95 -4.11
CA LEU A 96 21.70 4.44 -3.94
C LEU A 96 22.48 4.46 -5.26
N VAL A 97 21.84 4.15 -6.40
CA VAL A 97 22.46 4.28 -7.74
C VAL A 97 22.87 5.73 -8.02
N ALA A 98 21.98 6.69 -7.68
CA ALA A 98 22.25 8.11 -7.90
C ALA A 98 23.30 8.68 -6.93
N ARG A 99 23.40 8.10 -5.73
CA ARG A 99 24.32 8.52 -4.66
C ARG A 99 24.96 7.30 -4.00
N PRO A 100 25.97 6.66 -4.65
CA PRO A 100 26.60 5.43 -4.14
C PRO A 100 27.19 5.55 -2.74
N ALA A 101 27.58 6.76 -2.34
CA ALA A 101 28.07 7.03 -0.98
C ALA A 101 27.04 6.77 0.13
N LEU A 102 25.74 6.71 -0.19
CA LEU A 102 24.68 6.35 0.75
C LEU A 102 24.49 4.84 0.88
N ALA A 103 25.16 4.04 0.07
CA ALA A 103 25.08 2.58 0.12
C ALA A 103 25.94 2.03 1.25
N ASP A 104 25.43 2.12 2.47
CA ASP A 104 26.02 1.51 3.66
C ASP A 104 25.30 0.20 4.05
N ALA A 105 25.80 -0.48 5.07
CA ALA A 105 25.25 -1.72 5.57
C ALA A 105 23.80 -1.57 6.04
N ALA A 106 23.44 -0.44 6.67
CA ALA A 106 22.12 -0.17 7.19
C ALA A 106 21.10 0.04 6.04
N ALA A 107 21.50 0.73 4.97
CA ALA A 107 20.69 0.92 3.78
C ALA A 107 20.40 -0.42 3.08
N VAL A 108 21.42 -1.26 2.89
CA VAL A 108 21.28 -2.58 2.28
C VAL A 108 20.38 -3.48 3.14
N GLU A 109 20.61 -3.54 4.46
CA GLU A 109 19.75 -4.31 5.38
C GLU A 109 18.30 -3.85 5.34
N THR A 110 18.05 -2.55 5.18
CA THR A 110 16.68 -2.02 5.08
C THR A 110 15.97 -2.54 3.82
N ILE A 111 16.64 -2.57 2.66
CA ILE A 111 16.10 -3.14 1.42
C ILE A 111 15.89 -4.65 1.57
N GLU A 112 16.83 -5.37 2.19
CA GLU A 112 16.69 -6.81 2.42
C GLU A 112 15.50 -7.14 3.33
N ARG A 113 15.30 -6.38 4.42
CA ARG A 113 14.16 -6.57 5.34
C ARG A 113 12.81 -6.38 4.64
N VAL A 114 12.70 -5.40 3.74
CA VAL A 114 11.49 -5.22 2.91
C VAL A 114 11.25 -6.44 2.03
N SER A 115 12.28 -6.92 1.35
CA SER A 115 12.21 -8.09 0.49
C SER A 115 11.74 -9.34 1.24
N PHE A 116 12.33 -9.60 2.41
CA PHE A 116 11.93 -10.74 3.26
C PHE A 116 10.50 -10.60 3.78
N ALA A 117 10.08 -9.39 4.18
CA ALA A 117 8.71 -9.16 4.65
C ALA A 117 7.67 -9.40 3.55
N VAL A 118 7.96 -8.99 2.31
CA VAL A 118 7.11 -9.27 1.15
C VAL A 118 7.01 -10.77 0.87
N LEU A 119 8.12 -11.50 0.90
CA LEU A 119 8.13 -12.95 0.71
C LEU A 119 7.38 -13.69 1.82
N ASP A 120 7.55 -13.30 3.09
CA ASP A 120 6.80 -13.87 4.22
C ASP A 120 5.31 -13.59 4.12
N PHE A 121 4.93 -12.38 3.70
CA PHE A 121 3.54 -12.01 3.45
C PHE A 121 2.88 -12.96 2.43
N ILE A 122 3.53 -13.17 1.29
CA ILE A 122 3.03 -14.06 0.23
C ILE A 122 2.96 -15.51 0.74
N ALA A 123 3.97 -15.97 1.47
CA ALA A 123 3.99 -17.31 2.03
C ALA A 123 2.84 -17.54 3.02
N ARG A 124 2.49 -16.53 3.84
CA ARG A 124 1.33 -16.58 4.74
C ARG A 124 0.02 -16.62 3.97
N GLN A 125 -0.10 -15.84 2.90
CA GLN A 125 -1.29 -15.85 2.05
C GLN A 125 -1.48 -17.20 1.36
N LEU A 126 -0.41 -17.79 0.83
CA LEU A 126 -0.42 -19.15 0.25
C LEU A 126 -0.79 -20.23 1.28
N ALA A 127 -0.44 -20.02 2.55
CA ALA A 127 -0.84 -20.89 3.65
C ALA A 127 -2.28 -20.65 4.15
N GLY A 128 -3.07 -19.82 3.47
CA GLY A 128 -4.46 -19.50 3.85
C GLY A 128 -4.59 -18.68 5.14
N LYS A 129 -3.51 -18.04 5.60
CA LYS A 129 -3.55 -17.20 6.81
C LYS A 129 -4.16 -15.84 6.49
N PRO A 130 -4.98 -15.27 7.38
CA PRO A 130 -5.48 -13.92 7.19
C PRO A 130 -4.32 -12.92 7.26
N VAL A 131 -4.10 -12.17 6.17
CA VAL A 131 -3.07 -11.15 6.06
C VAL A 131 -3.65 -9.86 5.49
N SER A 132 -3.10 -8.73 5.92
CA SER A 132 -3.41 -7.41 5.35
C SER A 132 -2.11 -6.74 4.94
N PRO A 133 -2.04 -6.07 3.77
CA PRO A 133 -0.84 -5.35 3.34
C PRO A 133 -0.37 -4.30 4.36
N VAL A 134 -1.25 -3.79 5.22
CA VAL A 134 -0.91 -2.83 6.29
C VAL A 134 0.09 -3.40 7.29
N MET A 135 0.16 -4.72 7.45
CA MET A 135 1.18 -5.35 8.31
C MET A 135 2.62 -5.10 7.83
N LEU A 136 2.80 -4.74 6.56
CA LEU A 136 4.09 -4.39 5.97
C LEU A 136 4.49 -2.92 6.22
N PHE A 137 3.63 -2.14 6.91
CA PHE A 137 3.86 -0.70 7.08
C PHE A 137 5.18 -0.35 7.79
N PRO A 138 5.66 -1.06 8.82
CA PRO A 138 6.95 -0.75 9.43
C PRO A 138 8.12 -0.80 8.44
N GLN A 139 8.16 -1.84 7.57
CA GLN A 139 9.18 -2.00 6.55
C GLN A 139 9.00 -1.00 5.41
N TYR A 140 7.75 -0.77 4.99
CA TYR A 140 7.40 0.25 4.01
C TYR A 140 7.88 1.64 4.46
N ARG A 141 7.61 2.02 5.72
CA ARG A 141 8.07 3.28 6.29
C ARG A 141 9.58 3.41 6.26
N ALA A 142 10.29 2.38 6.72
CA ALA A 142 11.75 2.39 6.78
C ALA A 142 12.38 2.59 5.39
N VAL A 143 11.88 1.86 4.38
CA VAL A 143 12.43 1.94 3.02
C VAL A 143 12.01 3.24 2.30
N GLN A 144 10.84 3.79 2.58
CA GLN A 144 10.42 5.09 2.07
C GLN A 144 11.29 6.24 2.64
N GLN A 145 11.65 6.16 3.92
CA GLN A 145 12.62 7.08 4.52
C GLN A 145 13.98 6.98 3.83
N LEU A 146 14.45 5.75 3.57
CA LEU A 146 15.67 5.52 2.80
C LEU A 146 15.56 6.07 1.38
N ALA A 147 14.41 5.95 0.72
CA ALA A 147 14.15 6.53 -0.59
C ALA A 147 14.08 8.07 -0.56
N GLY A 148 13.87 8.67 0.60
CA GLY A 148 13.73 10.12 0.79
C GLY A 148 12.33 10.63 0.47
N ALA A 149 11.30 9.82 0.73
CA ALA A 149 9.92 10.22 0.54
C ALA A 149 9.49 11.26 1.59
N ASP A 150 8.83 12.32 1.15
CA ASP A 150 8.34 13.40 2.00
C ASP A 150 7.07 13.00 2.79
N ARG A 151 6.27 12.10 2.23
CA ARG A 151 5.02 11.66 2.82
C ARG A 151 4.92 10.13 2.84
N ILE A 152 4.65 9.59 4.03
CA ILE A 152 4.52 8.15 4.25
C ILE A 152 3.32 7.92 5.15
N HIS A 153 2.30 7.21 4.67
CA HIS A 153 1.08 6.98 5.41
C HIS A 153 0.62 5.52 5.34
N PRO A 154 0.06 4.94 6.42
CA PRO A 154 -0.47 3.57 6.38
C PRO A 154 -1.56 3.34 5.32
N ALA A 155 -2.30 4.39 4.96
CA ALA A 155 -3.32 4.34 3.92
C ALA A 155 -2.77 3.98 2.54
N ASP A 156 -1.46 4.18 2.28
CA ASP A 156 -0.80 3.77 1.03
C ASP A 156 -0.89 2.25 0.81
N LEU A 157 -1.09 1.49 1.90
CA LEU A 157 -1.19 0.03 1.90
C LEU A 157 -2.60 -0.50 2.18
N TRP A 158 -3.60 0.38 2.33
CA TRP A 158 -4.97 -0.08 2.56
C TRP A 158 -5.51 -0.83 1.34
N PRO A 159 -6.11 -2.01 1.55
CA PRO A 159 -6.69 -2.79 0.46
C PRO A 159 -8.00 -2.19 -0.07
N LEU A 160 -8.42 -1.05 0.46
CA LEU A 160 -9.66 -0.39 0.09
C LEU A 160 -9.51 0.26 -1.29
N ASP A 161 -10.41 -0.09 -2.17
CA ASP A 161 -10.68 0.64 -3.39
C ASP A 161 -11.60 1.80 -3.00
N PHE A 162 -11.06 3.03 -3.03
CA PHE A 162 -11.83 4.23 -2.73
C PHE A 162 -12.75 4.56 -3.91
N GLN A 163 -13.69 3.65 -4.20
CA GLN A 163 -14.74 3.92 -5.15
C GLN A 163 -15.90 4.58 -4.42
N TRP A 164 -16.45 5.59 -5.05
CA TRP A 164 -17.72 6.16 -4.59
C TRP A 164 -18.78 5.03 -4.56
N ARG A 165 -19.34 4.81 -3.40
CA ARG A 165 -20.48 3.90 -3.23
C ARG A 165 -21.67 4.72 -2.78
N GLU A 166 -22.70 4.66 -3.56
CA GLU A 166 -23.96 5.21 -3.13
C GLU A 166 -24.53 4.33 -2.01
N LEU A 167 -24.71 4.92 -0.84
CA LEU A 167 -25.32 4.20 0.28
C LEU A 167 -26.83 4.13 0.02
N PRO A 168 -27.48 2.99 0.31
CA PRO A 168 -28.93 2.90 0.23
C PRO A 168 -29.57 3.98 1.13
N ALA A 169 -30.66 4.57 0.65
CA ALA A 169 -31.42 5.52 1.46
C ALA A 169 -31.99 4.79 2.67
N GLU A 170 -31.72 5.29 3.87
CA GLU A 170 -32.36 4.78 5.07
C GLU A 170 -33.82 5.28 5.12
N PRO A 171 -34.83 4.38 5.23
CA PRO A 171 -36.23 4.79 5.29
C PRO A 171 -36.47 5.61 6.56
N GLY A 172 -37.20 6.74 6.41
CA GLY A 172 -37.60 7.59 7.53
C GLY A 172 -36.58 8.64 7.98
N VAL A 173 -35.44 8.76 7.29
CA VAL A 173 -34.46 9.82 7.57
C VAL A 173 -34.93 11.16 6.96
N THR A 174 -34.96 12.20 7.74
CA THR A 174 -35.30 13.56 7.29
C THR A 174 -34.13 14.18 6.52
N PRO A 175 -34.32 14.60 5.25
CA PRO A 175 -33.25 15.23 4.50
C PRO A 175 -32.80 16.55 5.11
N ARG A 176 -31.49 16.79 5.17
CA ARG A 176 -30.87 18.03 5.65
C ARG A 176 -30.02 18.67 4.56
N ALA A 177 -30.16 19.96 4.36
CA ALA A 177 -29.32 20.72 3.43
C ALA A 177 -27.86 20.80 3.90
N SER A 178 -26.91 20.78 2.94
CA SER A 178 -25.49 20.93 3.19
C SER A 178 -25.09 22.41 3.23
N ASP A 179 -25.58 23.15 4.23
CA ASP A 179 -25.38 24.58 4.41
C ASP A 179 -24.32 24.91 5.50
N ALA A 180 -24.18 26.20 5.83
CA ALA A 180 -23.24 26.64 6.85
C ALA A 180 -23.61 26.16 8.26
N ASP A 181 -24.90 26.03 8.57
CA ASP A 181 -25.38 25.54 9.85
C ASP A 181 -25.04 24.05 10.00
N ALA A 182 -25.26 23.26 8.96
CA ALA A 182 -24.88 21.85 8.92
C ALA A 182 -23.37 21.66 9.13
N ARG A 183 -22.55 22.53 8.54
CA ARG A 183 -21.09 22.52 8.78
C ARG A 183 -20.77 22.77 10.25
N GLY A 184 -21.37 23.78 10.87
CA GLY A 184 -21.14 24.09 12.28
C GLY A 184 -21.52 22.94 13.20
N VAL A 185 -22.65 22.26 12.94
CA VAL A 185 -23.05 21.05 13.68
C VAL A 185 -22.03 19.92 13.50
N MET A 186 -21.60 19.65 12.26
CA MET A 186 -20.60 18.62 11.99
C MET A 186 -19.27 18.90 12.69
N GLU A 187 -18.78 20.15 12.65
CA GLU A 187 -17.55 20.54 13.36
C GLU A 187 -17.68 20.30 14.87
N GLY A 188 -18.85 20.65 15.46
CA GLY A 188 -19.14 20.38 16.86
C GLY A 188 -19.13 18.90 17.21
N LEU A 189 -19.75 18.06 16.40
CA LEU A 189 -19.77 16.60 16.57
C LEU A 189 -18.37 16.00 16.45
N VAL A 190 -17.58 16.40 15.46
CA VAL A 190 -16.20 15.92 15.29
C VAL A 190 -15.33 16.31 16.47
N LEU A 191 -15.43 17.57 16.95
CA LEU A 191 -14.70 18.01 18.13
C LEU A 191 -15.09 17.24 19.39
N ALA A 192 -16.37 16.93 19.55
CA ALA A 192 -16.86 16.14 20.67
C ALA A 192 -16.30 14.70 20.62
N LEU A 193 -16.32 14.07 19.45
CA LEU A 193 -15.73 12.74 19.24
C LEU A 193 -14.21 12.70 19.54
N MET A 194 -13.49 13.76 19.15
CA MET A 194 -12.04 13.87 19.42
C MET A 194 -11.73 14.03 20.92
N ARG A 195 -12.64 14.58 21.71
CA ARG A 195 -12.47 14.75 23.16
C ARG A 195 -12.78 13.48 23.95
N GLY A 196 -13.59 12.58 23.41
CA GLY A 196 -13.95 11.31 24.03
C GLY A 196 -15.27 10.81 23.48
N ALA A 197 -15.23 9.83 22.58
CA ALA A 197 -16.41 9.26 21.97
C ALA A 197 -17.14 8.34 22.96
N ASP A 198 -18.41 8.61 23.20
CA ASP A 198 -19.34 7.64 23.76
C ASP A 198 -20.29 7.09 22.67
N ARG A 199 -21.08 6.08 23.02
CA ARG A 199 -22.01 5.44 22.08
C ARG A 199 -23.09 6.40 21.57
N GLY A 200 -23.58 7.31 22.43
CA GLY A 200 -24.59 8.29 22.08
C GLY A 200 -24.07 9.28 21.03
N MET A 201 -22.83 9.76 21.22
CA MET A 201 -22.18 10.67 20.26
C MET A 201 -21.93 10.00 18.91
N LEU A 202 -21.53 8.73 18.90
CA LEU A 202 -21.35 7.99 17.65
C LEU A 202 -22.67 7.84 16.90
N THR A 203 -23.77 7.51 17.62
CA THR A 203 -25.10 7.40 17.02
C THR A 203 -25.55 8.77 16.49
N ALA A 204 -25.45 9.84 17.27
CA ALA A 204 -25.84 11.18 16.83
C ALA A 204 -25.07 11.66 15.59
N THR A 205 -23.78 11.33 15.51
CA THR A 205 -22.95 11.64 14.33
C THR A 205 -23.37 10.82 13.11
N SER A 206 -23.67 9.54 13.30
CA SER A 206 -24.17 8.65 12.25
C SER A 206 -25.51 9.14 11.69
N ASP A 207 -26.46 9.48 12.58
CA ASP A 207 -27.79 9.99 12.20
C ASP A 207 -27.66 11.31 11.43
N PHE A 208 -26.80 12.22 11.89
CA PHE A 208 -26.55 13.48 11.20
C PHE A 208 -25.92 13.28 9.81
N CYS A 209 -24.99 12.33 9.66
CA CYS A 209 -24.44 11.97 8.35
C CYS A 209 -25.51 11.36 7.42
N ALA A 210 -26.42 10.55 7.96
CA ALA A 210 -27.53 9.99 7.19
C ALA A 210 -28.50 11.08 6.69
N GLU A 211 -28.84 12.07 7.53
CA GLU A 211 -29.65 13.24 7.17
C GLU A 211 -29.00 14.06 6.03
N LEU A 212 -27.70 14.34 6.12
CA LEU A 212 -26.94 15.04 5.06
C LEU A 212 -26.91 14.23 3.76
N GLY A 213 -26.67 12.91 3.86
CA GLY A 213 -26.69 12.02 2.69
C GLY A 213 -28.06 11.98 2.01
N ALA A 214 -29.15 12.00 2.77
CA ALA A 214 -30.51 12.09 2.24
C ALA A 214 -30.78 13.45 1.55
N GLY A 215 -30.28 14.55 2.12
CA GLY A 215 -30.39 15.89 1.54
C GLY A 215 -29.62 16.04 0.23
N ALA A 216 -28.39 15.55 0.17
CA ALA A 216 -27.56 15.61 -1.03
C ALA A 216 -28.20 14.89 -2.23
N ARG A 217 -28.92 13.79 -2.01
CA ARG A 217 -29.65 13.09 -3.08
C ARG A 217 -30.79 13.93 -3.67
N GLY A 218 -31.48 14.66 -2.84
CA GLY A 218 -32.55 15.56 -3.28
C GLY A 218 -32.01 16.74 -4.12
N GLU A 219 -30.87 17.28 -3.76
CA GLU A 219 -30.25 18.43 -4.46
C GLU A 219 -29.64 18.04 -5.82
N PHE A 220 -29.10 16.80 -5.95
CA PHE A 220 -28.48 16.34 -7.19
C PHE A 220 -29.40 15.58 -8.13
N GLY A 221 -30.72 15.49 -7.83
CA GLY A 221 -31.71 14.88 -8.73
C GLY A 221 -31.45 13.41 -9.06
N ILE A 222 -30.79 12.67 -8.18
CA ILE A 222 -30.57 11.23 -8.32
C ILE A 222 -31.88 10.54 -7.97
N GLU A 223 -32.86 10.58 -8.90
CA GLU A 223 -34.01 9.72 -8.84
C GLU A 223 -33.56 8.28 -9.09
N ASN A 224 -33.90 7.42 -8.16
CA ASN A 224 -33.66 5.98 -8.26
C ASN A 224 -34.47 5.46 -9.48
N PRO A 225 -33.86 4.94 -10.56
CA PRO A 225 -34.63 4.24 -11.58
C PRO A 225 -35.13 2.93 -10.97
N GLY A 226 -36.42 2.84 -10.75
CA GLY A 226 -37.16 1.70 -10.20
C GLY A 226 -37.00 0.40 -10.99
#